data_b50f91f7053c84e34117f41c3bc0b91a
#
_entry.id   b50f91f7053c84e34117f41c3bc0b91a
#
_cell.length_a   1.000
_cell.length_b   1.000
_cell.length_c   1.000
_cell.angle_alpha   90.00
_cell.angle_beta   90.00
_cell.angle_gamma   90.00
#
_symmetry.space_group_name_H-M   'P 1'
#
loop_
_entity.id
_entity.type
_entity.pdbx_description
1 polymer ?
#
loop_
_entity_poly.entity_id
_entity_poly.type
_entity_poly.pdbx_seq_one_letter_code
_entity_poly.pdbx_strand_id
1 'polypeptide(L)'
;VTGFLPMEQAWEFVKQADICFSPFYPVPVLLSTSPTKFIEYMAMAKCIVANEHPEQRQIMEASGIGRCIPWDEAAFANETCYLLDNPEHARMMAAKGPDWVRAHRTYDVIADLVESQYQKLLGSMI
;
A
#
# COMPACT_ATOMS: atom_id res chain seq x y z
N VAL A 1 19.20 -0.04 11.77
CA VAL A 1 18.99 -0.98 10.65
C VAL A 1 19.22 -2.40 11.17
N THR A 2 18.22 -3.26 11.05
CA THR A 2 18.21 -4.62 11.63
C THR A 2 18.84 -5.67 10.71
N GLY A 3 19.03 -5.36 9.43
CA GLY A 3 19.36 -6.38 8.43
C GLY A 3 18.12 -7.24 8.09
N PHE A 4 18.36 -8.43 7.56
CA PHE A 4 17.30 -9.37 7.19
C PHE A 4 16.69 -10.01 8.45
N LEU A 5 15.36 -10.00 8.54
CA LEU A 5 14.59 -10.59 9.63
C LEU A 5 13.56 -11.59 9.11
N PRO A 6 13.19 -12.63 9.89
CA PRO A 6 12.00 -13.42 9.64
C PRO A 6 10.75 -12.52 9.57
N MET A 7 9.80 -12.88 8.72
CA MET A 7 8.61 -12.05 8.42
C MET A 7 7.81 -11.68 9.67
N GLU A 8 7.62 -12.59 10.59
CA GLU A 8 6.91 -12.35 11.86
C GLU A 8 7.58 -11.28 12.72
N GLN A 9 8.93 -11.30 12.78
CA GLN A 9 9.69 -10.26 13.48
C GLN A 9 9.62 -8.90 12.76
N ALA A 10 9.65 -8.89 11.44
CA ALA A 10 9.49 -7.68 10.65
C ALA A 10 8.10 -7.03 10.90
N TRP A 11 7.04 -7.82 10.98
CA TRP A 11 5.69 -7.32 11.31
C TRP A 11 5.59 -6.73 12.72
N GLU A 12 6.34 -7.23 13.70
CA GLU A 12 6.37 -6.62 15.04
C GLU A 12 6.95 -5.18 14.99
N PHE A 13 7.95 -4.93 14.14
CA PHE A 13 8.43 -3.55 13.90
C PHE A 13 7.37 -2.70 13.21
N VAL A 14 6.68 -3.25 12.21
CA VAL A 14 5.58 -2.54 11.54
C VAL A 14 4.47 -2.19 12.52
N LYS A 15 4.09 -3.09 13.41
CA LYS A 15 3.06 -2.83 14.44
C LYS A 15 3.42 -1.65 15.34
N GLN A 16 4.70 -1.48 15.66
CA GLN A 16 5.19 -0.41 16.54
C GLN A 16 5.43 0.92 15.82
N ALA A 17 5.49 0.91 14.48
CA ALA A 17 5.75 2.12 13.69
C ALA A 17 4.54 3.06 13.70
N ASP A 18 4.79 4.36 13.81
CA ASP A 18 3.78 5.41 13.61
C ASP A 18 3.54 5.66 12.13
N ILE A 19 4.61 5.61 11.33
CA ILE A 19 4.58 5.81 9.88
C ILE A 19 5.40 4.72 9.19
N CYS A 20 4.89 4.21 8.08
CA CYS A 20 5.58 3.27 7.20
C CYS A 20 5.90 3.94 5.86
N PHE A 21 7.02 3.56 5.26
CA PHE A 21 7.46 4.11 3.97
C PHE A 21 7.37 3.09 2.86
N SER A 22 6.81 3.50 1.72
CA SER A 22 6.79 2.71 0.50
C SER A 22 7.41 3.48 -0.67
N PRO A 23 8.73 3.71 -0.65
CA PRO A 23 9.43 4.39 -1.73
C PRO A 23 9.71 3.46 -2.91
N PHE A 24 9.45 3.95 -4.12
CA PHE A 24 9.81 3.28 -5.38
C PHE A 24 10.59 4.24 -6.26
N TYR A 25 11.80 3.87 -6.61
CA TYR A 25 12.60 4.65 -7.55
C TYR A 25 11.90 4.69 -8.92
N PRO A 26 11.74 5.86 -9.55
CA PRO A 26 10.90 6.04 -10.73
C PRO A 26 11.59 5.55 -12.03
N VAL A 27 11.85 4.25 -12.13
CA VAL A 27 12.31 3.57 -13.36
C VAL A 27 11.24 2.60 -13.85
N PRO A 28 11.13 2.37 -15.16
CA PRO A 28 10.03 1.58 -15.75
C PRO A 28 9.83 0.20 -15.10
N VAL A 29 10.91 -0.51 -14.79
CA VAL A 29 10.83 -1.85 -14.19
C VAL A 29 10.18 -1.80 -12.80
N LEU A 30 10.47 -0.80 -11.98
CA LEU A 30 9.89 -0.67 -10.64
C LEU A 30 8.46 -0.10 -10.70
N LEU A 31 8.17 0.78 -11.65
CA LEU A 31 6.83 1.34 -11.84
C LEU A 31 5.81 0.32 -12.36
N SER A 32 6.26 -0.83 -12.89
CA SER A 32 5.41 -1.93 -13.35
C SER A 32 5.20 -3.03 -12.31
N THR A 33 5.72 -2.87 -11.09
CA THR A 33 5.57 -3.84 -10.01
C THR A 33 4.34 -3.57 -9.15
N SER A 34 3.92 -4.59 -8.38
CA SER A 34 2.89 -4.44 -7.35
C SER A 34 3.56 -4.38 -5.96
N PRO A 35 3.38 -3.28 -5.21
CA PRO A 35 4.06 -3.09 -3.93
C PRO A 35 3.38 -3.87 -2.79
N THR A 36 3.78 -5.12 -2.57
CA THR A 36 3.18 -5.98 -1.53
C THR A 36 3.27 -5.40 -0.13
N LYS A 37 4.42 -4.81 0.25
CA LYS A 37 4.58 -4.15 1.56
C LYS A 37 3.55 -3.03 1.81
N PHE A 38 3.16 -2.32 0.76
CA PHE A 38 2.15 -1.28 0.84
C PHE A 38 0.79 -1.85 1.28
N ILE A 39 0.38 -2.98 0.69
CA ILE A 39 -0.85 -3.70 1.05
C ILE A 39 -0.76 -4.25 2.48
N GLU A 40 0.39 -4.76 2.89
CA GLU A 40 0.61 -5.24 4.27
C GLU A 40 0.48 -4.08 5.29
N TYR A 41 1.05 -2.92 5.00
CA TYR A 41 0.90 -1.74 5.84
C TYR A 41 -0.56 -1.29 5.96
N MET A 42 -1.30 -1.29 4.84
CA MET A 42 -2.74 -1.00 4.84
C MET A 42 -3.52 -2.00 5.69
N ALA A 43 -3.23 -3.30 5.55
CA ALA A 43 -3.89 -4.36 6.33
C ALA A 43 -3.65 -4.20 7.84
N MET A 44 -2.54 -3.61 8.23
CA MET A 44 -2.16 -3.34 9.62
C MET A 44 -2.59 -1.95 10.11
N ALA A 45 -3.42 -1.24 9.37
CA ALA A 45 -3.89 0.12 9.66
C ALA A 45 -2.73 1.11 9.90
N LYS A 46 -1.67 1.03 9.08
CA LYS A 46 -0.53 1.93 9.19
C LYS A 46 -0.68 3.14 8.30
N CYS A 47 -0.24 4.29 8.82
CA CYS A 47 -0.06 5.50 8.03
C CYS A 47 1.12 5.30 7.07
N ILE A 48 0.93 5.62 5.79
CA ILE A 48 1.91 5.32 4.74
C ILE A 48 2.32 6.59 4.03
N VAL A 49 3.62 6.82 3.94
CA VAL A 49 4.22 7.81 3.04
C VAL A 49 4.76 7.06 1.82
N ALA A 50 4.21 7.36 0.65
CA ALA A 50 4.54 6.70 -0.61
C ALA A 50 4.67 7.73 -1.72
N ASN A 51 5.65 7.52 -2.61
CA ASN A 51 5.79 8.38 -3.78
C ASN A 51 4.92 7.93 -4.95
N GLU A 52 4.86 8.79 -5.96
CA GLU A 52 4.20 8.53 -7.22
C GLU A 52 4.62 7.19 -7.82
N HIS A 53 3.66 6.28 -7.88
CA HIS A 53 3.76 4.94 -8.45
C HIS A 53 2.36 4.57 -8.94
N PRO A 54 2.17 3.99 -10.14
CA PRO A 54 0.86 3.79 -10.73
C PRO A 54 -0.13 3.07 -9.80
N GLU A 55 0.27 1.94 -9.22
CA GLU A 55 -0.63 1.17 -8.36
C GLU A 55 -0.82 1.82 -6.99
N GLN A 56 0.23 2.39 -6.38
CA GLN A 56 0.09 3.12 -5.10
C GLN A 56 -0.88 4.29 -5.21
N ARG A 57 -0.78 5.07 -6.29
CA ARG A 57 -1.72 6.17 -6.55
C ARG A 57 -3.14 5.65 -6.67
N GLN A 58 -3.38 4.65 -7.53
CA GLN A 58 -4.70 4.08 -7.73
C GLN A 58 -5.31 3.58 -6.42
N ILE A 59 -4.53 2.90 -5.59
CA ILE A 59 -5.01 2.39 -4.30
C ILE A 59 -5.29 3.52 -3.33
N MET A 60 -4.42 4.51 -3.21
CA MET A 60 -4.62 5.65 -2.31
C MET A 60 -5.86 6.47 -2.67
N GLU A 61 -6.05 6.74 -3.96
CA GLU A 61 -7.24 7.46 -4.45
C GLU A 61 -8.53 6.66 -4.20
N ALA A 62 -8.50 5.34 -4.46
CA ALA A 62 -9.68 4.49 -4.28
C ALA A 62 -10.03 4.25 -2.79
N SER A 63 -9.03 4.13 -1.92
CA SER A 63 -9.22 3.81 -0.51
C SER A 63 -9.36 5.04 0.39
N GLY A 64 -8.81 6.17 -0.03
CA GLY A 64 -8.73 7.38 0.78
C GLY A 64 -7.79 7.29 1.98
N ILE A 65 -6.78 6.41 1.92
CA ILE A 65 -5.78 6.23 3.00
C ILE A 65 -4.66 7.28 2.97
N GLY A 66 -4.61 8.13 1.95
CA GLY A 66 -3.56 9.14 1.79
C GLY A 66 -3.42 9.59 0.35
N ARG A 67 -2.25 10.11 0.03
CA ARG A 67 -1.89 10.56 -1.31
C ARG A 67 -0.44 10.20 -1.62
N CYS A 68 -0.13 9.98 -2.89
CA CYS A 68 1.24 9.89 -3.34
C CYS A 68 1.91 11.26 -3.36
N ILE A 69 3.16 11.30 -3.00
CA ILE A 69 4.03 12.48 -3.06
C ILE A 69 5.04 12.35 -4.20
N PRO A 70 5.64 13.45 -4.70
CA PRO A 70 6.74 13.37 -5.65
C PRO A 70 7.93 12.56 -5.12
N TRP A 71 8.72 11.99 -6.02
CA TRP A 71 10.01 11.37 -5.70
C TRP A 71 11.03 12.48 -5.39
N ASP A 72 10.99 12.98 -4.16
CA ASP A 72 11.81 14.10 -3.70
C ASP A 72 12.02 14.00 -2.18
N GLU A 73 13.25 14.19 -1.72
CA GLU A 73 13.59 14.06 -0.30
C GLU A 73 12.81 15.05 0.58
N ALA A 74 12.66 16.30 0.12
CA ALA A 74 11.92 17.31 0.85
C ALA A 74 10.43 16.98 0.93
N ALA A 75 9.85 16.42 -0.14
CA ALA A 75 8.46 15.96 -0.13
C ALA A 75 8.24 14.84 0.88
N PHE A 76 9.13 13.85 0.95
CA PHE A 76 9.09 12.79 1.96
C PHE A 76 9.19 13.34 3.37
N ALA A 77 10.15 14.25 3.62
CA ALA A 77 10.33 14.85 4.93
C ALA A 77 9.11 15.68 5.36
N ASN A 78 8.59 16.53 4.46
CA ASN A 78 7.46 17.39 4.75
C ASN A 78 6.18 16.60 5.03
N GLU A 79 5.88 15.58 4.24
CA GLU A 79 4.71 14.71 4.47
C GLU A 79 4.84 13.95 5.79
N THR A 80 6.03 13.43 6.09
CA THR A 80 6.31 12.75 7.35
C THR A 80 6.08 13.67 8.56
N CYS A 81 6.66 14.88 8.54
CA CYS A 81 6.46 15.87 9.59
C CYS A 81 4.99 16.24 9.74
N TYR A 82 4.29 16.50 8.63
CA TYR A 82 2.86 16.81 8.64
C TYR A 82 2.03 15.72 9.34
N LEU A 83 2.29 14.45 9.03
CA LEU A 83 1.54 13.33 9.61
C LEU A 83 1.88 13.12 11.09
N LEU A 84 3.13 13.34 11.50
CA LEU A 84 3.53 13.29 12.92
C LEU A 84 2.91 14.43 13.73
N ASP A 85 2.80 15.62 13.14
CA ASP A 85 2.17 16.78 13.77
C ASP A 85 0.63 16.68 13.80
N ASN A 86 0.05 15.81 12.95
CA ASN A 86 -1.41 15.60 12.85
C ASN A 86 -1.79 14.13 13.08
N PRO A 87 -1.51 13.54 14.23
CA PRO A 87 -1.65 12.10 14.48
C PRO A 87 -3.10 11.60 14.37
N GLU A 88 -4.09 12.42 14.72
CA GLU A 88 -5.50 12.04 14.57
C GLU A 88 -5.89 11.90 13.10
N HIS A 89 -5.43 12.82 12.26
CA HIS A 89 -5.67 12.74 10.81
C HIS A 89 -4.98 11.51 10.21
N ALA A 90 -3.73 11.24 10.59
CA ALA A 90 -2.98 10.06 10.17
C ALA A 90 -3.71 8.76 10.55
N ARG A 91 -4.22 8.65 11.79
CA ARG A 91 -4.98 7.48 12.24
C ARG A 91 -6.31 7.31 11.49
N MET A 92 -7.03 8.40 11.24
CA MET A 92 -8.29 8.36 10.49
C MET A 92 -8.10 7.83 9.07
N MET A 93 -7.04 8.25 8.39
CA MET A 93 -6.71 7.74 7.06
C MET A 93 -6.30 6.26 7.12
N ALA A 94 -5.39 5.91 8.01
CA ALA A 94 -4.88 4.55 8.16
C ALA A 94 -5.98 3.53 8.51
N ALA A 95 -6.98 3.93 9.30
CA ALA A 95 -8.10 3.08 9.70
C ALA A 95 -8.95 2.55 8.55
N LYS A 96 -8.91 3.18 7.38
CA LYS A 96 -9.61 2.71 6.16
C LYS A 96 -8.93 1.53 5.48
N GLY A 97 -7.64 1.32 5.76
CA GLY A 97 -6.81 0.32 5.10
C GLY A 97 -7.30 -1.11 5.24
N PRO A 98 -7.54 -1.63 6.46
CA PRO A 98 -7.90 -3.04 6.66
C PRO A 98 -9.17 -3.47 5.92
N ASP A 99 -10.22 -2.65 5.95
CA ASP A 99 -11.47 -2.97 5.28
C ASP A 99 -11.33 -2.92 3.75
N TRP A 100 -10.59 -1.94 3.25
CA TRP A 100 -10.30 -1.85 1.83
C TRP A 100 -9.50 -3.06 1.33
N VAL A 101 -8.45 -3.47 2.05
CA VAL A 101 -7.64 -4.66 1.71
C VAL A 101 -8.49 -5.91 1.74
N ARG A 102 -9.33 -6.08 2.77
CA ARG A 102 -10.22 -7.23 2.90
C ARG A 102 -11.20 -7.33 1.73
N ALA A 103 -11.69 -6.21 1.25
CA ALA A 103 -12.64 -6.15 0.14
C ALA A 103 -11.99 -6.32 -1.25
N HIS A 104 -10.68 -6.00 -1.42
CA HIS A 104 -10.10 -5.87 -2.75
C HIS A 104 -8.78 -6.62 -2.97
N ARG A 105 -8.08 -7.04 -1.91
CA ARG A 105 -6.69 -7.54 -2.02
C ARG A 105 -6.42 -8.82 -1.22
N THR A 106 -7.43 -9.53 -0.76
CA THR A 106 -7.23 -10.89 -0.22
C THR A 106 -7.03 -11.87 -1.37
N TYR A 107 -6.36 -12.99 -1.08
CA TYR A 107 -6.17 -14.04 -2.08
C TYR A 107 -7.49 -14.62 -2.60
N ASP A 108 -8.51 -14.72 -1.74
CA ASP A 108 -9.84 -15.18 -2.14
C ASP A 108 -10.47 -14.24 -3.18
N VAL A 109 -10.48 -12.94 -2.90
CA VAL A 109 -11.01 -11.92 -3.84
C VAL A 109 -10.24 -11.94 -5.17
N ILE A 110 -8.91 -12.07 -5.12
CA ILE A 110 -8.08 -12.14 -6.33
C ILE A 110 -8.35 -13.42 -7.11
N ALA A 111 -8.49 -14.56 -6.42
CA ALA A 111 -8.81 -15.84 -7.05
C ALA A 111 -10.17 -15.80 -7.79
N ASP A 112 -11.20 -15.24 -7.16
CA ASP A 112 -12.52 -15.07 -7.77
C ASP A 112 -12.46 -14.18 -9.03
N LEU A 113 -11.69 -13.09 -8.97
CA LEU A 113 -11.48 -12.22 -10.13
C LEU A 113 -10.79 -12.97 -11.29
N VAL A 114 -9.73 -13.72 -10.98
CA VAL A 114 -8.98 -14.50 -11.97
C VAL A 114 -9.89 -15.58 -12.58
N GLU A 115 -10.62 -16.31 -11.76
CA GLU A 115 -11.58 -17.32 -12.23
C GLU A 115 -12.62 -16.71 -13.17
N SER A 116 -13.18 -15.57 -12.80
CA SER A 116 -14.17 -14.87 -13.64
C SER A 116 -13.60 -14.47 -15.01
N GLN A 117 -12.32 -14.09 -15.07
CA GLN A 117 -11.67 -13.77 -16.35
C GLN A 117 -11.44 -15.03 -17.20
N TYR A 118 -11.02 -16.14 -16.60
CA TYR A 118 -10.91 -17.40 -17.32
C TYR A 118 -12.26 -17.88 -17.88
N GLN A 119 -13.33 -17.79 -17.10
CA GLN A 119 -14.68 -18.16 -17.57
C GLN A 119 -15.11 -17.29 -18.75
N LYS A 120 -14.86 -15.98 -18.74
CA LYS A 120 -15.15 -15.10 -19.87
C LYS A 120 -14.36 -15.48 -21.11
N LEU A 121 -13.08 -15.78 -20.97
CA LEU A 121 -12.23 -16.20 -22.10
C LEU A 121 -12.71 -17.52 -22.69
N LEU A 122 -13.02 -18.51 -21.86
CA LEU A 122 -13.54 -19.81 -22.32
C LEU A 122 -14.93 -19.67 -22.97
N GLY A 123 -15.82 -18.86 -22.41
CA GLY A 123 -17.13 -18.60 -22.99
C GLY A 123 -17.09 -17.84 -24.32
N SER A 124 -16.05 -17.03 -24.58
CA SER A 124 -15.86 -16.32 -25.84
C SER A 124 -15.24 -17.20 -26.93
N MET A 125 -14.71 -18.38 -26.59
CA MET A 125 -14.11 -19.34 -27.54
C MET A 125 -15.12 -20.37 -28.08
N ILE A 126 -16.34 -20.38 -27.57
CA ILE A 126 -17.45 -21.23 -28.00
C ILE A 126 -18.42 -20.41 -28.86
#